data_7bbf99a02444c7d134eef1f5fd23d98b
#
_entry.id   7bbf99a02444c7d134eef1f5fd23d98b
#
_cell.length_a   1.000
_cell.length_b   1.000
_cell.length_c   1.000
_cell.angle_alpha   90.00
_cell.angle_beta   90.00
_cell.angle_gamma   90.00
#
_symmetry.space_group_name_H-M   'P 1'
#
loop_
_entity.id
_entity.type
_entity.pdbx_description
1 polymer ?
#
loop_
_entity_poly.entity_id
_entity_poly.type
_entity_poly.pdbx_seq_one_letter_code
_entity_poly.pdbx_strand_id
1 'polypeptide(L)'
;MPQTRTIDTLLAQYSESHLHPTNELIHFVCVPVIMFTLLGLLWSLHPLVAFAFAAASMWYYLRLSKPFAVGMFMMAAVMLSILAALPPASILPLSLAIFVLAWIGQFIGHKIEGKKPSFFEDLRFLLIGPLFVLSFLYRRLHLAY
;
A
#
# COMPACT_ATOMS: atom_id res chain seq x y z
N MET A 1 -26.35 -17.56 -7.23
CA MET A 1 -25.18 -16.86 -7.75
C MET A 1 -24.14 -16.82 -6.64
N PRO A 2 -22.87 -17.16 -6.89
CA PRO A 2 -21.83 -17.02 -5.86
C PRO A 2 -21.72 -15.55 -5.50
N GLN A 3 -21.80 -15.23 -4.21
CA GLN A 3 -21.59 -13.87 -3.72
C GLN A 3 -20.14 -13.47 -4.01
N THR A 4 -19.96 -12.39 -4.76
CA THR A 4 -18.63 -11.82 -5.01
C THR A 4 -18.04 -11.35 -3.68
N ARG A 5 -16.82 -11.79 -3.35
CA ARG A 5 -16.18 -11.38 -2.11
C ARG A 5 -15.92 -9.87 -2.13
N THR A 6 -16.05 -9.22 -0.99
CA THR A 6 -15.80 -7.76 -0.85
C THR A 6 -14.42 -7.37 -1.40
N ILE A 7 -13.38 -8.18 -1.18
CA ILE A 7 -12.04 -7.91 -1.69
C ILE A 7 -11.99 -7.89 -3.22
N ASP A 8 -12.68 -8.79 -3.91
CA ASP A 8 -12.70 -8.85 -5.37
C ASP A 8 -13.38 -7.60 -5.95
N THR A 9 -14.45 -7.13 -5.30
CA THR A 9 -15.13 -5.89 -5.69
C THR A 9 -14.23 -4.68 -5.52
N LEU A 10 -13.53 -4.56 -4.38
CA LEU A 10 -12.62 -3.45 -4.11
C LEU A 10 -11.41 -3.43 -5.06
N LEU A 11 -10.83 -4.59 -5.36
CA LEU A 11 -9.74 -4.70 -6.34
C LEU A 11 -10.21 -4.36 -7.75
N ALA A 12 -11.41 -4.78 -8.15
CA ALA A 12 -11.99 -4.43 -9.45
C ALA A 12 -12.19 -2.92 -9.58
N GLN A 13 -12.80 -2.28 -8.58
CA GLN A 13 -12.98 -0.82 -8.55
C GLN A 13 -11.63 -0.08 -8.59
N TYR A 14 -10.64 -0.53 -7.82
CA TYR A 14 -9.31 0.06 -7.83
C TYR A 14 -8.64 -0.05 -9.20
N SER A 15 -8.79 -1.19 -9.88
CA SER A 15 -8.20 -1.44 -11.19
C SER A 15 -8.75 -0.53 -12.29
N GLU A 16 -9.97 0.02 -12.15
CA GLU A 16 -10.58 0.90 -13.14
C GLU A 16 -9.79 2.20 -13.40
N SER A 17 -9.02 2.66 -12.42
CA SER A 17 -8.13 3.82 -12.53
C SER A 17 -6.65 3.45 -12.70
N HIS A 18 -6.35 2.19 -13.06
CA HIS A 18 -5.01 1.65 -13.23
C HIS A 18 -4.93 0.72 -14.45
N LEU A 19 -5.47 1.18 -15.59
CA LEU A 19 -5.49 0.43 -16.84
C LEU A 19 -4.28 0.72 -17.72
N HIS A 20 -3.70 1.93 -17.58
CA HIS A 20 -2.54 2.32 -18.38
C HIS A 20 -1.27 1.64 -17.83
N PRO A 21 -0.50 0.90 -18.67
CA PRO A 21 0.66 0.12 -18.19
C PRO A 21 1.71 0.94 -17.45
N THR A 22 1.93 2.19 -17.88
CA THR A 22 2.89 3.08 -17.21
C THR A 22 2.41 3.49 -15.82
N ASN A 23 1.10 3.79 -15.67
CA ASN A 23 0.52 4.11 -14.37
C ASN A 23 0.61 2.90 -13.42
N GLU A 24 0.28 1.73 -13.93
CA GLU A 24 0.39 0.47 -13.18
C GLU A 24 1.82 0.23 -12.69
N LEU A 25 2.82 0.40 -13.57
CA LEU A 25 4.24 0.26 -13.21
C LEU A 25 4.67 1.27 -12.14
N ILE A 26 4.24 2.53 -12.27
CA ILE A 26 4.49 3.56 -11.26
C ILE A 26 3.91 3.12 -9.90
N HIS A 27 2.70 2.56 -9.89
CA HIS A 27 2.07 2.08 -8.66
C HIS A 27 2.81 0.90 -8.04
N PHE A 28 3.35 -0.03 -8.81
CA PHE A 28 4.17 -1.13 -8.28
C PHE A 28 5.38 -0.66 -7.50
N VAL A 29 5.95 0.49 -7.86
CA VAL A 29 7.10 1.08 -7.16
C VAL A 29 6.64 2.01 -6.04
N CYS A 30 5.77 2.96 -6.38
CA CYS A 30 5.42 4.04 -5.46
C CYS A 30 4.55 3.58 -4.28
N VAL A 31 3.64 2.62 -4.47
CA VAL A 31 2.75 2.18 -3.38
C VAL A 31 3.52 1.53 -2.22
N PRO A 32 4.42 0.56 -2.42
CA PRO A 32 5.24 0.04 -1.33
C PRO A 32 6.14 1.10 -0.69
N VAL A 33 6.68 2.02 -1.48
CA VAL A 33 7.50 3.14 -0.99
C VAL A 33 6.68 4.09 -0.13
N ILE A 34 5.45 4.44 -0.53
CA ILE A 34 4.52 5.25 0.27
C ILE A 34 4.21 4.55 1.59
N MET A 35 3.93 3.24 1.58
CA MET A 35 3.70 2.49 2.81
C MET A 35 4.90 2.56 3.76
N PHE A 36 6.11 2.29 3.24
CA PHE A 36 7.33 2.32 4.04
C PHE A 36 7.56 3.71 4.65
N THR A 37 7.45 4.74 3.85
CA THR A 37 7.67 6.12 4.30
C THR A 37 6.57 6.63 5.22
N LEU A 38 5.32 6.22 5.02
CA LEU A 38 4.24 6.49 5.97
C LEU A 38 4.54 5.86 7.35
N LEU A 39 4.95 4.60 7.37
CA LEU A 39 5.38 3.96 8.61
C LEU A 39 6.58 4.68 9.23
N GLY A 40 7.53 5.18 8.42
CA GLY A 40 8.65 5.98 8.88
C GLY A 40 8.25 7.32 9.49
N LEU A 41 7.28 8.01 8.90
CA LEU A 41 6.71 9.26 9.46
C LEU A 41 6.02 8.99 10.80
N LEU A 42 5.22 7.92 10.88
CA LEU A 42 4.57 7.53 12.14
C LEU A 42 5.59 7.08 13.20
N TRP A 43 6.62 6.34 12.80
CA TRP A 43 7.73 5.95 13.66
C TRP A 43 8.50 7.15 14.22
N SER A 44 8.66 8.20 13.43
CA SER A 44 9.32 9.43 13.85
C SER A 44 8.55 10.19 14.95
N LEU A 45 7.24 10.00 15.02
CA LEU A 45 6.43 10.52 16.14
C LEU A 45 6.66 9.65 17.39
N HIS A 46 6.48 8.36 17.25
CA HIS A 46 6.80 7.34 18.25
C HIS A 46 6.67 5.94 17.61
N PRO A 47 7.58 5.00 17.87
CA PRO A 47 7.48 3.63 17.30
C PRO A 47 6.13 2.95 17.55
N LEU A 48 5.54 3.12 18.74
CA LEU A 48 4.21 2.55 19.04
C LEU A 48 3.10 3.08 18.14
N VAL A 49 3.21 4.30 17.60
CA VAL A 49 2.22 4.84 16.65
C VAL A 49 2.28 4.06 15.33
N ALA A 50 3.48 3.75 14.83
CA ALA A 50 3.66 2.93 13.64
C ALA A 50 3.13 1.49 13.86
N PHE A 51 3.43 0.88 15.01
CA PHE A 51 2.90 -0.44 15.36
C PHE A 51 1.38 -0.44 15.50
N ALA A 52 0.78 0.57 16.14
CA ALA A 52 -0.67 0.69 16.28
C ALA A 52 -1.36 0.83 14.91
N PHE A 53 -0.81 1.65 14.02
CA PHE A 53 -1.32 1.79 12.66
C PHE A 53 -1.21 0.46 11.87
N ALA A 54 -0.05 -0.22 11.95
CA ALA A 54 0.14 -1.51 11.30
C ALA A 54 -0.85 -2.56 11.85
N ALA A 55 -1.07 -2.62 13.17
CA ALA A 55 -2.03 -3.54 13.78
C ALA A 55 -3.48 -3.25 13.36
N ALA A 56 -3.90 -1.98 13.31
CA ALA A 56 -5.22 -1.57 12.86
C ALA A 56 -5.43 -1.93 11.37
N SER A 57 -4.42 -1.68 10.52
CA SER A 57 -4.46 -2.06 9.11
C SER A 57 -4.52 -3.58 8.95
N MET A 58 -3.79 -4.33 9.79
CA MET A 58 -3.81 -5.79 9.79
C MET A 58 -5.18 -6.35 10.17
N TRP A 59 -5.84 -5.75 11.16
CA TRP A 59 -7.22 -6.09 11.51
C TRP A 59 -8.16 -5.93 10.30
N TYR A 60 -8.03 -4.83 9.57
CA TYR A 60 -8.81 -4.61 8.35
C TYR A 60 -8.53 -5.66 7.27
N TYR A 61 -7.26 -5.99 7.01
CA TYR A 61 -6.88 -7.00 6.02
C TYR A 61 -7.37 -8.41 6.38
N LEU A 62 -7.32 -8.78 7.66
CA LEU A 62 -7.85 -10.08 8.13
C LEU A 62 -9.37 -10.22 7.85
N ARG A 63 -10.11 -9.10 7.88
CA ARG A 63 -11.54 -9.09 7.56
C ARG A 63 -11.81 -9.20 6.05
N LEU A 64 -10.87 -8.83 5.22
CA LEU A 64 -11.00 -8.89 3.77
C LEU A 64 -10.54 -10.23 3.19
N SER A 65 -9.33 -10.66 3.52
CA SER A 65 -8.71 -11.88 3.00
C SER A 65 -7.54 -12.31 3.89
N LYS A 66 -7.59 -13.53 4.41
CA LYS A 66 -6.50 -14.09 5.23
C LYS A 66 -5.17 -14.21 4.46
N PRO A 67 -5.13 -14.71 3.20
CA PRO A 67 -3.89 -14.75 2.44
C PRO A 67 -3.26 -13.37 2.22
N PHE A 68 -4.07 -12.35 1.89
CA PHE A 68 -3.55 -10.98 1.79
C PHE A 68 -3.05 -10.45 3.13
N ALA A 69 -3.73 -10.74 4.22
CA ALA A 69 -3.27 -10.35 5.56
C ALA A 69 -1.89 -10.94 5.88
N VAL A 70 -1.63 -12.20 5.51
CA VAL A 70 -0.31 -12.83 5.69
C VAL A 70 0.77 -12.09 4.88
N GLY A 71 0.51 -11.79 3.61
CA GLY A 71 1.46 -11.05 2.77
C GLY A 71 1.73 -9.64 3.30
N MET A 72 0.67 -8.94 3.74
CA MET A 72 0.79 -7.60 4.33
C MET A 72 1.52 -7.63 5.67
N PHE A 73 1.31 -8.67 6.49
CA PHE A 73 2.06 -8.86 7.74
C PHE A 73 3.56 -9.02 7.48
N MET A 74 3.93 -9.87 6.52
CA MET A 74 5.33 -10.06 6.17
C MET A 74 5.96 -8.77 5.65
N MET A 75 5.25 -8.03 4.81
CA MET A 75 5.72 -6.74 4.28
C MET A 75 5.89 -5.71 5.40
N ALA A 76 4.91 -5.57 6.28
CA ALA A 76 4.99 -4.65 7.42
C ALA A 76 6.11 -5.04 8.40
N ALA A 77 6.30 -6.33 8.67
CA ALA A 77 7.36 -6.81 9.54
C ALA A 77 8.76 -6.45 8.99
N VAL A 78 8.98 -6.65 7.68
CA VAL A 78 10.22 -6.24 7.02
C VAL A 78 10.42 -4.73 7.11
N MET A 79 9.39 -3.95 6.78
CA MET A 79 9.46 -2.48 6.81
C MET A 79 9.77 -1.94 8.21
N LEU A 80 9.08 -2.44 9.24
CA LEU A 80 9.31 -2.03 10.63
C LEU A 80 10.70 -2.47 11.13
N SER A 81 11.18 -3.63 10.70
CA SER A 81 12.55 -4.09 11.03
C SER A 81 13.62 -3.18 10.42
N ILE A 82 13.41 -2.73 9.17
CA ILE A 82 14.31 -1.77 8.52
C ILE A 82 14.30 -0.45 9.30
N LEU A 83 13.13 0.08 9.64
CA LEU A 83 13.02 1.33 10.42
C LEU A 83 13.71 1.22 11.77
N ALA A 84 13.58 0.08 12.46
CA ALA A 84 14.26 -0.16 13.73
C ALA A 84 15.80 -0.22 13.61
N ALA A 85 16.31 -0.59 12.44
CA ALA A 85 17.75 -0.66 12.18
C ALA A 85 18.36 0.66 11.68
N LEU A 86 17.53 1.62 11.24
CA LEU A 86 18.02 2.92 10.76
C LEU A 86 18.41 3.85 11.91
N PRO A 87 19.41 4.74 11.71
CA PRO A 87 19.72 5.79 12.66
C PRO A 87 18.49 6.68 12.91
N PRO A 88 18.06 6.89 14.17
CA PRO A 88 16.81 7.63 14.47
C PRO A 88 16.75 9.01 13.82
N ALA A 89 17.85 9.74 13.76
CA ALA A 89 17.91 11.08 13.18
C ALA A 89 17.67 11.11 11.66
N SER A 90 17.85 9.98 10.96
CA SER A 90 17.67 9.89 9.50
C SER A 90 16.22 9.55 9.10
N ILE A 91 15.43 8.97 10.00
CA ILE A 91 14.11 8.42 9.66
C ILE A 91 13.17 9.51 9.17
N LEU A 92 13.03 10.60 9.92
CA LEU A 92 12.10 11.68 9.55
C LEU A 92 12.47 12.35 8.22
N PRO A 93 13.69 12.86 8.02
CA PRO A 93 14.02 13.57 6.79
C PRO A 93 13.97 12.66 5.56
N LEU A 94 14.44 11.40 5.66
CA LEU A 94 14.36 10.45 4.56
C LEU A 94 12.92 10.07 4.24
N SER A 95 12.13 9.75 5.26
CA SER A 95 10.73 9.37 5.07
C SER A 95 9.93 10.52 4.44
N LEU A 96 10.14 11.74 4.89
CA LEU A 96 9.41 12.91 4.35
C LEU A 96 9.80 13.16 2.89
N ALA A 97 11.09 13.19 2.57
CA ALA A 97 11.55 13.45 1.20
C ALA A 97 11.07 12.36 0.23
N ILE A 98 11.23 11.09 0.59
CA ILE A 98 10.84 9.97 -0.26
C ILE A 98 9.31 9.87 -0.38
N PHE A 99 8.56 10.15 0.70
CA PHE A 99 7.11 10.20 0.69
C PHE A 99 6.59 11.21 -0.35
N VAL A 100 7.12 12.43 -0.32
CA VAL A 100 6.72 13.48 -1.28
C VAL A 100 7.06 13.06 -2.71
N LEU A 101 8.25 12.51 -2.97
CA LEU A 101 8.64 12.05 -4.30
C LEU A 101 7.76 10.91 -4.80
N ALA A 102 7.41 9.95 -3.93
CA ALA A 102 6.54 8.84 -4.30
C ALA A 102 5.12 9.32 -4.63
N TRP A 103 4.59 10.30 -3.89
CA TRP A 103 3.29 10.90 -4.21
C TRP A 103 3.32 11.70 -5.51
N ILE A 104 4.40 12.41 -5.80
CA ILE A 104 4.57 13.06 -7.13
C ILE A 104 4.50 12.00 -8.24
N GLY A 105 5.19 10.86 -8.07
CA GLY A 105 5.09 9.74 -9.00
C GLY A 105 3.67 9.24 -9.18
N GLN A 106 2.92 9.06 -8.09
CA GLN A 106 1.50 8.65 -8.13
C GLN A 106 0.65 9.63 -8.96
N PHE A 107 0.77 10.93 -8.71
CA PHE A 107 0.02 11.93 -9.45
C PHE A 107 0.40 11.99 -10.94
N ILE A 108 1.68 11.78 -11.27
CA ILE A 108 2.11 11.65 -12.68
C ILE A 108 1.45 10.44 -13.33
N GLY A 109 1.44 9.28 -12.65
CA GLY A 109 0.78 8.07 -13.12
C GLY A 109 -0.70 8.29 -13.42
N HIS A 110 -1.43 8.91 -12.50
CA HIS A 110 -2.86 9.22 -12.69
C HIS A 110 -3.12 10.29 -13.75
N LYS A 111 -2.18 11.22 -13.95
CA LYS A 111 -2.26 12.17 -15.07
C LYS A 111 -2.13 11.46 -16.42
N ILE A 112 -1.23 10.47 -16.52
CA ILE A 112 -1.07 9.62 -17.72
C ILE A 112 -2.33 8.78 -17.94
N GLU A 113 -2.91 8.22 -16.89
CA GLU A 113 -4.18 7.46 -16.92
C GLU A 113 -5.36 8.32 -17.38
N GLY A 114 -5.33 9.63 -17.12
CA GLY A 114 -6.47 10.53 -17.36
C GLY A 114 -7.59 10.38 -16.31
N LYS A 115 -7.31 9.74 -15.17
CA LYS A 115 -8.25 9.53 -14.05
C LYS A 115 -7.65 9.99 -12.74
N LYS A 116 -8.50 10.47 -11.83
CA LYS A 116 -8.09 10.81 -10.46
C LYS A 116 -7.70 9.57 -9.67
N PRO A 117 -6.80 9.70 -8.68
CA PRO A 117 -6.52 8.62 -7.73
C PRO A 117 -7.80 8.13 -7.05
N SER A 118 -7.95 6.80 -6.92
CA SER A 118 -9.15 6.15 -6.36
C SER A 118 -9.47 6.61 -4.94
N PHE A 119 -8.46 6.99 -4.13
CA PHE A 119 -8.69 7.41 -2.74
C PHE A 119 -9.47 8.73 -2.61
N PHE A 120 -9.58 9.53 -3.68
CA PHE A 120 -10.48 10.70 -3.70
C PHE A 120 -11.95 10.30 -3.67
N GLU A 121 -12.27 9.10 -4.12
CA GLU A 121 -13.64 8.56 -4.07
C GLU A 121 -13.90 7.85 -2.74
N ASP A 122 -12.92 7.10 -2.25
CA ASP A 122 -13.01 6.33 -0.99
C ASP A 122 -11.61 6.16 -0.38
N LEU A 123 -11.41 6.68 0.83
CA LEU A 123 -10.15 6.59 1.57
C LEU A 123 -9.69 5.15 1.81
N ARG A 124 -10.60 4.17 1.80
CA ARG A 124 -10.22 2.75 1.90
C ARG A 124 -9.24 2.34 0.80
N PHE A 125 -9.28 2.99 -0.34
CA PHE A 125 -8.36 2.70 -1.44
C PHE A 125 -6.90 2.99 -1.14
N LEU A 126 -6.59 3.78 -0.11
CA LEU A 126 -5.21 3.89 0.40
C LEU A 126 -4.69 2.56 0.98
N LEU A 127 -5.58 1.75 1.57
CA LEU A 127 -5.26 0.41 2.08
C LEU A 127 -5.41 -0.68 1.00
N ILE A 128 -6.22 -0.45 -0.03
CA ILE A 128 -6.40 -1.40 -1.13
C ILE A 128 -5.25 -1.35 -2.13
N GLY A 129 -4.62 -0.18 -2.33
CA GLY A 129 -3.46 -0.04 -3.22
C GLY A 129 -2.37 -1.08 -2.97
N PRO A 130 -1.89 -1.29 -1.74
CA PRO A 130 -0.94 -2.35 -1.43
C PRO A 130 -1.43 -3.75 -1.77
N LEU A 131 -2.72 -4.05 -1.54
CA LEU A 131 -3.31 -5.34 -1.92
C LEU A 131 -3.38 -5.51 -3.44
N PHE A 132 -3.64 -4.44 -4.16
CA PHE A 132 -3.61 -4.45 -5.62
C PHE A 132 -2.23 -4.86 -6.13
N VAL A 133 -1.15 -4.24 -5.64
CA VAL A 133 0.23 -4.61 -5.96
C VAL A 133 0.51 -6.07 -5.58
N LEU A 134 0.12 -6.48 -4.37
CA LEU A 134 0.34 -7.85 -3.87
C LEU A 134 -0.46 -8.88 -4.69
N SER A 135 -1.63 -8.51 -5.22
CA SER A 135 -2.45 -9.41 -6.04
C SER A 135 -1.74 -9.86 -7.32
N PHE A 136 -0.91 -9.01 -7.92
CA PHE A 136 -0.11 -9.40 -9.09
C PHE A 136 0.94 -10.44 -8.72
N LEU A 137 1.62 -10.26 -7.59
CA LEU A 137 2.57 -11.25 -7.08
C LEU A 137 1.87 -12.58 -6.81
N TYR A 138 0.71 -12.57 -6.16
CA TYR A 138 -0.05 -13.78 -5.86
C TYR A 138 -0.50 -14.50 -7.12
N ARG A 139 -1.01 -13.77 -8.13
CA ARG A 139 -1.36 -14.36 -9.42
C ARG A 139 -0.15 -14.96 -10.11
N ARG A 140 1.00 -14.29 -10.09
CA ARG A 140 2.24 -14.80 -10.71
C ARG A 140 2.77 -16.05 -10.01
N LEU A 141 2.56 -16.16 -8.70
CA LEU A 141 2.95 -17.33 -7.90
C LEU A 141 1.85 -18.41 -7.83
N HIS A 142 0.72 -18.22 -8.53
CA HIS A 142 -0.46 -19.11 -8.50
C HIS A 142 -1.02 -19.31 -7.09
N LEU A 143 -0.92 -18.30 -6.22
CA LEU A 143 -1.46 -18.30 -4.87
C LEU A 143 -2.91 -17.78 -4.88
N ALA A 144 -3.82 -18.52 -4.24
CA ALA A 144 -5.18 -18.06 -4.02
C ALA A 144 -5.22 -16.99 -2.91
N TYR A 145 -6.11 -15.99 -3.05
CA TYR A 145 -6.32 -14.93 -2.04
C TYR A 145 -7.79 -14.64 -1.79
#